data_b5317b83b0ca4b02b67e1cd6d4f3505a
#
_entry.id   b5317b83b0ca4b02b67e1cd6d4f3505a
#
_cell.length_a   1.000
_cell.length_b   1.000
_cell.length_c   1.000
_cell.angle_alpha   90.00
_cell.angle_beta   90.00
_cell.angle_gamma   90.00
#
_symmetry.space_group_name_H-M   'P 1'
#
loop_
_entity.id
_entity.type
_entity.pdbx_description
1 polymer ?
#
loop_
_entity_poly.entity_id
_entity_poly.type
_entity_poly.pdbx_seq_one_letter_code
_entity_poly.pdbx_strand_id
1 'polypeptide(L)'
;VERSRGLGDVYKRQGHMLSIKNLSKVYAGGKKAVDNMTIDIESGDFIAFIGTSGSGKTTALRMINRMIESTEGEITIDGKNIKELNPVELRRSIGYVIQQIGLMPHMTVKENIILVPKLLKWSQEKKDEKAKELIRLVDLPEEYLDRYPSELSGGQQQRIGVVRALAAEQDIILMDEPFGALDPITRDTLQDLVKKLQQQLGKTFIFVTHDMDEAIKLADKICIMTNGQVVQYDTPDNILRSPANDFVKDFIGQNRLIQDRPNIRTVKDAMIKPVTVHVDRSLNDAVNIMREKRVDTIFVVGNDEHLLGYLDIEDINEGLRHHKELIDTMQRDIYRVRIDSKLQDSVRTILKRNVRNVPVVDSDNKTLLGLVTRANLVDIVYDSIWGELESDNNDNHSGIVEPESTGVETP
;
A
#
# COMPACT_ATOMS: atom_id res chain seq x y z
N VAL A 1 8.56 -43.54 9.24
CA VAL A 1 8.14 -42.87 7.99
C VAL A 1 7.63 -41.48 8.33
N GLU A 2 8.50 -40.51 8.34
CA GLU A 2 8.13 -39.09 8.35
C GLU A 2 7.83 -38.64 6.93
N ARG A 3 6.58 -38.35 6.67
CA ARG A 3 6.13 -37.78 5.41
C ARG A 3 6.17 -36.25 5.52
N SER A 4 6.95 -35.69 4.63
CA SER A 4 6.96 -34.29 4.20
C SER A 4 5.58 -33.63 4.31
N ARG A 5 5.42 -32.66 5.18
CA ARG A 5 4.30 -31.72 5.09
C ARG A 5 4.66 -30.68 4.04
N GLY A 6 3.98 -30.81 2.92
CA GLY A 6 4.14 -29.97 1.76
C GLY A 6 3.72 -28.53 2.01
N LEU A 7 4.34 -27.66 1.24
CA LEU A 7 3.99 -26.25 0.94
C LEU A 7 2.57 -26.18 0.32
N GLY A 8 1.54 -26.42 1.09
CA GLY A 8 0.16 -26.53 0.55
C GLY A 8 -0.93 -25.79 1.31
N ASP A 9 -0.66 -25.14 2.43
CA ASP A 9 -1.69 -24.51 3.26
C ASP A 9 -1.59 -22.98 3.37
N VAL A 10 -1.25 -22.29 2.28
CA VAL A 10 -1.52 -20.85 2.09
C VAL A 10 -2.82 -20.68 1.28
N TYR A 11 -3.80 -21.54 1.48
CA TYR A 11 -5.15 -21.32 0.95
C TYR A 11 -6.03 -20.66 2.01
N LYS A 12 -6.18 -19.32 1.84
CA LYS A 12 -7.40 -18.52 2.16
C LYS A 12 -8.23 -19.09 3.32
N ARG A 13 -8.01 -18.62 4.52
CA ARG A 13 -9.10 -18.43 5.44
C ARG A 13 -10.03 -17.40 4.80
N GLN A 14 -11.08 -17.84 4.13
CA GLN A 14 -12.21 -17.03 3.72
C GLN A 14 -12.93 -16.60 5.00
N GLY A 15 -12.51 -15.47 5.56
CA GLY A 15 -13.10 -14.86 6.72
C GLY A 15 -12.38 -13.55 7.01
N HIS A 16 -13.15 -12.54 7.41
CA HIS A 16 -12.58 -11.27 7.83
C HIS A 16 -11.72 -11.47 9.07
N MET A 17 -10.48 -10.98 9.04
CA MET A 17 -9.59 -11.02 10.19
C MET A 17 -10.16 -10.20 11.36
N LEU A 18 -10.72 -9.03 11.05
CA LEU A 18 -11.35 -8.14 12.02
C LEU A 18 -12.71 -7.71 11.51
N SER A 19 -13.75 -7.94 12.29
CA SER A 19 -15.12 -7.52 11.99
C SER A 19 -15.64 -6.61 13.09
N ILE A 20 -16.18 -5.47 12.71
CA ILE A 20 -16.83 -4.50 13.58
C ILE A 20 -18.30 -4.46 13.19
N LYS A 21 -19.20 -4.73 14.14
CA LYS A 21 -20.65 -4.77 13.89
C LYS A 21 -21.40 -3.88 14.87
N ASN A 22 -22.16 -2.93 14.31
CA ASN A 22 -23.04 -2.02 15.05
C ASN A 22 -22.37 -1.36 16.25
N LEU A 23 -21.08 -1.03 16.11
CA LEU A 23 -20.25 -0.53 17.20
C LEU A 23 -20.60 0.91 17.51
N SER A 24 -20.91 1.18 18.78
CA SER A 24 -21.19 2.53 19.27
C SER A 24 -20.44 2.84 20.55
N LYS A 25 -20.06 4.10 20.69
CA LYS A 25 -19.51 4.66 21.92
C LYS A 25 -20.24 5.94 22.28
N VAL A 26 -20.92 5.89 23.41
CA VAL A 26 -21.62 7.05 24.00
C VAL A 26 -20.92 7.42 25.30
N TYR A 27 -20.46 8.67 25.40
CA TYR A 27 -19.86 9.21 26.62
C TYR A 27 -20.92 9.77 27.57
N ALA A 28 -20.54 10.00 28.83
CA ALA A 28 -21.37 10.69 29.79
C ALA A 28 -21.86 12.04 29.22
N GLY A 29 -23.16 12.29 29.28
CA GLY A 29 -23.79 13.45 28.64
C GLY A 29 -24.41 13.18 27.27
N GLY A 30 -24.43 11.91 26.81
CA GLY A 30 -25.13 11.47 25.61
C GLY A 30 -24.40 11.73 24.29
N LYS A 31 -23.16 12.23 24.33
CA LYS A 31 -22.37 12.44 23.12
C LYS A 31 -21.94 11.09 22.50
N LYS A 32 -22.43 10.82 21.29
CA LYS A 32 -22.01 9.67 20.51
C LYS A 32 -20.68 9.98 19.80
N ALA A 33 -19.59 9.38 20.26
CA ALA A 33 -18.29 9.50 19.61
C ALA A 33 -18.16 8.57 18.40
N VAL A 34 -18.76 7.39 18.48
CA VAL A 34 -18.95 6.43 17.37
C VAL A 34 -20.40 5.97 17.42
N ASP A 35 -21.06 5.93 16.28
CA ASP A 35 -22.47 5.62 16.14
C ASP A 35 -22.69 4.57 15.04
N ASN A 36 -23.00 3.35 15.47
CA ASN A 36 -23.38 2.22 14.60
C ASN A 36 -22.37 1.88 13.49
N MET A 37 -21.08 1.87 13.81
CA MET A 37 -20.03 1.54 12.87
C MET A 37 -20.06 0.05 12.52
N THR A 38 -20.09 -0.26 11.23
CA THR A 38 -20.01 -1.64 10.72
C THR A 38 -19.03 -1.68 9.55
N ILE A 39 -17.92 -2.40 9.71
CA ILE A 39 -16.90 -2.64 8.68
C ILE A 39 -16.26 -4.01 8.88
N ASP A 40 -15.80 -4.59 7.78
CA ASP A 40 -15.03 -5.82 7.76
C ASP A 40 -13.64 -5.56 7.15
N ILE A 41 -12.61 -6.07 7.81
CA ILE A 41 -11.20 -5.91 7.42
C ILE A 41 -10.60 -7.28 7.16
N GLU A 42 -9.97 -7.44 6.01
CA GLU A 42 -9.32 -8.68 5.62
C GLU A 42 -7.88 -8.75 6.15
N SER A 43 -7.38 -9.96 6.28
CA SER A 43 -5.98 -10.16 6.69
C SER A 43 -5.04 -9.59 5.65
N GLY A 44 -4.07 -8.80 6.10
CA GLY A 44 -3.08 -8.16 5.23
C GLY A 44 -3.53 -6.84 4.61
N ASP A 45 -4.74 -6.35 4.90
CA ASP A 45 -5.20 -5.04 4.44
C ASP A 45 -4.47 -3.89 5.16
N PHE A 46 -4.26 -2.80 4.44
CA PHE A 46 -3.84 -1.52 5.00
C PHE A 46 -5.03 -0.54 4.97
N ILE A 47 -5.60 -0.27 6.13
CA ILE A 47 -6.85 0.51 6.28
C ILE A 47 -6.56 1.90 6.84
N ALA A 48 -7.14 2.92 6.25
CA ALA A 48 -7.12 4.28 6.77
C ALA A 48 -8.49 4.67 7.37
N PHE A 49 -8.50 5.15 8.61
CA PHE A 49 -9.64 5.86 9.19
C PHE A 49 -9.40 7.36 9.05
N ILE A 50 -10.24 8.03 8.28
CA ILE A 50 -10.08 9.44 7.94
C ILE A 50 -11.36 10.23 8.20
N GLY A 51 -11.25 11.51 8.47
CA GLY A 51 -12.38 12.39 8.72
C GLY A 51 -11.94 13.66 9.45
N THR A 52 -12.88 14.56 9.66
CA THR A 52 -12.67 15.80 10.41
C THR A 52 -12.28 15.55 11.87
N SER A 53 -11.74 16.56 12.54
CA SER A 53 -11.47 16.49 13.98
C SER A 53 -12.76 16.17 14.74
N GLY A 54 -12.67 15.25 15.70
CA GLY A 54 -13.83 14.82 16.49
C GLY A 54 -14.82 13.88 15.77
N SER A 55 -14.47 13.36 14.59
CA SER A 55 -15.32 12.42 13.84
C SER A 55 -15.38 11.00 14.39
N GLY A 56 -14.61 10.69 15.44
CA GLY A 56 -14.63 9.37 16.11
C GLY A 56 -13.52 8.41 15.70
N LYS A 57 -12.61 8.79 14.79
CA LYS A 57 -11.54 7.92 14.27
C LYS A 57 -10.67 7.28 15.37
N THR A 58 -10.09 8.11 16.21
CA THR A 58 -9.22 7.67 17.31
C THR A 58 -10.01 6.84 18.35
N THR A 59 -11.26 7.19 18.62
CA THR A 59 -12.13 6.41 19.49
C THR A 59 -12.38 5.01 18.90
N ALA A 60 -12.72 4.92 17.61
CA ALA A 60 -12.90 3.66 16.92
C ALA A 60 -11.62 2.80 16.96
N LEU A 61 -10.47 3.41 16.67
CA LEU A 61 -9.17 2.72 16.72
C LEU A 61 -8.89 2.15 18.13
N ARG A 62 -9.12 2.94 19.17
CA ARG A 62 -8.88 2.54 20.57
C ARG A 62 -9.91 1.54 21.11
N MET A 63 -11.04 1.37 20.48
CA MET A 63 -11.98 0.31 20.82
C MET A 63 -11.49 -1.06 20.31
N ILE A 64 -10.71 -1.13 19.24
CA ILE A 64 -10.18 -2.39 18.70
C ILE A 64 -9.25 -3.08 19.72
N ASN A 65 -8.41 -2.33 20.44
CA ASN A 65 -7.52 -2.88 21.48
C ASN A 65 -8.09 -2.74 22.90
N ARG A 66 -9.36 -2.39 23.03
CA ARG A 66 -10.07 -2.20 24.32
C ARG A 66 -9.39 -1.18 25.25
N MET A 67 -8.67 -0.19 24.69
CA MET A 67 -8.30 0.99 25.49
C MET A 67 -9.51 1.86 25.82
N ILE A 68 -10.54 1.80 24.95
CA ILE A 68 -11.86 2.37 25.20
C ILE A 68 -12.87 1.22 25.04
N GLU A 69 -13.72 1.04 26.04
CA GLU A 69 -14.81 0.05 25.94
C GLU A 69 -15.97 0.60 25.13
N SER A 70 -16.50 -0.22 24.23
CA SER A 70 -17.70 0.11 23.46
C SER A 70 -18.93 0.12 24.35
N THR A 71 -19.91 0.98 24.03
CA THR A 71 -21.21 1.02 24.69
C THR A 71 -22.13 -0.06 24.12
N GLU A 72 -22.11 -0.21 22.79
CA GLU A 72 -22.93 -1.19 22.06
C GLU A 72 -22.11 -1.82 20.94
N GLY A 73 -22.61 -2.93 20.39
CA GLY A 73 -22.00 -3.64 19.29
C GLY A 73 -20.86 -4.55 19.70
N GLU A 74 -20.23 -5.13 18.70
CA GLU A 74 -19.16 -6.11 18.89
C GLU A 74 -17.99 -5.90 17.92
N ILE A 75 -16.82 -6.30 18.37
CA ILE A 75 -15.63 -6.45 17.55
C ILE A 75 -15.17 -7.90 17.69
N THR A 76 -14.93 -8.56 16.56
CA THR A 76 -14.36 -9.90 16.53
C THR A 76 -13.02 -9.89 15.80
N ILE A 77 -12.07 -10.64 16.31
CA ILE A 77 -10.76 -10.91 15.68
C ILE A 77 -10.66 -12.41 15.47
N ASP A 78 -10.44 -12.84 14.24
CA ASP A 78 -10.44 -14.27 13.85
C ASP A 78 -11.69 -15.02 14.37
N GLY A 79 -12.85 -14.36 14.33
CA GLY A 79 -14.13 -14.90 14.77
C GLY A 79 -14.36 -14.92 16.28
N LYS A 80 -13.42 -14.44 17.10
CA LYS A 80 -13.54 -14.36 18.56
C LYS A 80 -13.91 -12.96 18.99
N ASN A 81 -14.95 -12.80 19.81
CA ASN A 81 -15.31 -11.50 20.35
C ASN A 81 -14.23 -11.01 21.33
N ILE A 82 -13.73 -9.80 21.11
CA ILE A 82 -12.64 -9.24 21.93
C ILE A 82 -13.04 -9.04 23.39
N LYS A 83 -14.34 -8.90 23.69
CA LYS A 83 -14.84 -8.77 25.08
C LYS A 83 -14.65 -10.04 25.89
N GLU A 84 -14.56 -11.19 25.23
CA GLU A 84 -14.32 -12.50 25.86
C GLU A 84 -12.84 -12.76 26.15
N LEU A 85 -11.96 -11.97 25.55
CA LEU A 85 -10.51 -12.11 25.71
C LEU A 85 -10.01 -11.34 26.94
N ASN A 86 -8.92 -11.82 27.52
CA ASN A 86 -8.22 -11.05 28.55
C ASN A 86 -7.68 -9.74 27.96
N PRO A 87 -8.00 -8.57 28.53
CA PRO A 87 -7.60 -7.27 27.94
C PRO A 87 -6.08 -7.08 27.83
N VAL A 88 -5.32 -7.65 28.76
CA VAL A 88 -3.86 -7.55 28.75
C VAL A 88 -3.26 -8.40 27.63
N GLU A 89 -3.77 -9.62 27.45
CA GLU A 89 -3.34 -10.52 26.36
C GLU A 89 -3.71 -9.94 24.99
N LEU A 90 -4.94 -9.42 24.85
CA LEU A 90 -5.38 -8.74 23.64
C LEU A 90 -4.44 -7.58 23.27
N ARG A 91 -4.12 -6.70 24.22
CA ARG A 91 -3.24 -5.55 23.96
C ARG A 91 -1.81 -5.96 23.62
N ARG A 92 -1.32 -7.08 24.16
CA ARG A 92 0.00 -7.63 23.80
C ARG A 92 0.01 -8.26 22.40
N SER A 93 -1.14 -8.73 21.93
CA SER A 93 -1.30 -9.32 20.59
C SER A 93 -1.51 -8.28 19.49
N ILE A 94 -1.73 -7.01 19.82
CA ILE A 94 -1.94 -5.90 18.89
C ILE A 94 -0.79 -4.90 19.05
N GLY A 95 -0.11 -4.59 17.94
CA GLY A 95 0.88 -3.51 17.91
C GLY A 95 0.21 -2.15 17.93
N TYR A 96 0.78 -1.20 18.64
CA TYR A 96 0.21 0.15 18.74
C TYR A 96 1.29 1.21 18.60
N VAL A 97 1.13 2.07 17.59
CA VAL A 97 2.00 3.22 17.32
C VAL A 97 1.22 4.49 17.61
N ILE A 98 1.72 5.31 18.51
CA ILE A 98 1.10 6.59 18.90
C ILE A 98 1.74 7.77 18.18
N GLN A 99 0.99 8.86 18.04
CA GLN A 99 1.44 10.11 17.41
C GLN A 99 2.69 10.69 18.07
N GLN A 100 2.72 10.73 19.39
CA GLN A 100 3.93 11.02 20.15
C GLN A 100 4.70 9.72 20.34
N ILE A 101 5.91 9.66 19.86
CA ILE A 101 6.74 8.46 19.68
C ILE A 101 6.74 7.51 20.88
N GLY A 102 6.56 8.03 22.10
CA GLY A 102 6.34 7.24 23.31
C GLY A 102 7.44 6.22 23.61
N LEU A 103 8.67 6.44 23.10
CA LEU A 103 9.80 5.64 23.50
C LEU A 103 10.16 5.97 24.93
N MET A 104 10.52 4.95 25.71
CA MET A 104 10.97 5.11 27.08
C MET A 104 12.36 5.75 27.08
N PRO A 105 12.51 7.01 27.55
CA PRO A 105 13.77 7.75 27.41
C PRO A 105 14.92 7.18 28.21
N HIS A 106 14.63 6.42 29.25
CA HIS A 106 15.59 5.73 30.11
C HIS A 106 15.97 4.32 29.65
N MET A 107 15.39 3.87 28.55
CA MET A 107 15.67 2.57 27.93
C MET A 107 16.42 2.77 26.62
N THR A 108 17.33 1.86 26.32
CA THR A 108 18.00 1.82 25.00
C THR A 108 17.00 1.54 23.90
N VAL A 109 17.41 1.75 22.63
CA VAL A 109 16.62 1.37 21.44
C VAL A 109 16.25 -0.10 21.50
N LYS A 110 17.20 -0.98 21.81
CA LYS A 110 16.96 -2.42 21.97
C LYS A 110 15.89 -2.71 23.01
N GLU A 111 16.01 -2.13 24.20
CA GLU A 111 15.06 -2.33 25.29
C GLU A 111 13.66 -1.84 24.93
N ASN A 112 13.55 -0.72 24.21
CA ASN A 112 12.29 -0.24 23.67
C ASN A 112 11.67 -1.22 22.67
N ILE A 113 12.45 -1.74 21.72
CA ILE A 113 11.98 -2.69 20.71
C ILE A 113 11.44 -3.98 21.36
N ILE A 114 12.22 -4.55 22.29
CA ILE A 114 11.89 -5.85 22.89
C ILE A 114 10.93 -5.78 24.10
N LEU A 115 10.32 -4.65 24.36
CA LEU A 115 9.47 -4.46 25.54
C LEU A 115 8.35 -5.51 25.63
N VAL A 116 7.57 -5.69 24.56
CA VAL A 116 6.49 -6.69 24.52
C VAL A 116 7.03 -8.13 24.52
N PRO A 117 8.04 -8.49 23.71
CA PRO A 117 8.72 -9.79 23.82
C PRO A 117 9.21 -10.12 25.23
N LYS A 118 9.72 -9.12 25.98
CA LYS A 118 10.11 -9.30 27.38
C LYS A 118 8.92 -9.61 28.29
N LEU A 119 7.79 -8.92 28.10
CA LEU A 119 6.54 -9.21 28.84
C LEU A 119 5.97 -10.58 28.51
N LEU A 120 6.20 -11.09 27.28
CA LEU A 120 5.83 -12.42 26.84
C LEU A 120 6.85 -13.48 27.24
N LYS A 121 7.88 -13.12 28.01
CA LYS A 121 8.92 -14.02 28.52
C LYS A 121 9.69 -14.78 27.44
N TRP A 122 9.94 -14.15 26.29
CA TRP A 122 10.80 -14.72 25.26
C TRP A 122 12.23 -14.93 25.78
N SER A 123 12.92 -15.96 25.26
CA SER A 123 14.34 -16.17 25.58
C SER A 123 15.19 -14.97 25.20
N GLN A 124 16.33 -14.80 25.85
CA GLN A 124 17.22 -13.67 25.56
C GLN A 124 17.73 -13.71 24.11
N GLU A 125 18.09 -14.90 23.63
CA GLU A 125 18.53 -15.11 22.24
C GLU A 125 17.47 -14.66 21.24
N LYS A 126 16.21 -15.12 21.39
CA LYS A 126 15.10 -14.73 20.50
C LYS A 126 14.85 -13.22 20.51
N LYS A 127 14.97 -12.57 21.68
CA LYS A 127 14.83 -11.11 21.79
C LYS A 127 15.96 -10.37 21.07
N ASP A 128 17.19 -10.84 21.22
CA ASP A 128 18.37 -10.21 20.61
C ASP A 128 18.34 -10.35 19.09
N GLU A 129 18.00 -11.53 18.57
CA GLU A 129 17.83 -11.78 17.14
C GLU A 129 16.71 -10.91 16.56
N LYS A 130 15.55 -10.85 17.24
CA LYS A 130 14.42 -10.03 16.79
C LYS A 130 14.76 -8.54 16.76
N ALA A 131 15.46 -8.02 17.76
CA ALA A 131 15.90 -6.62 17.77
C ALA A 131 16.82 -6.29 16.59
N LYS A 132 17.78 -7.18 16.27
CA LYS A 132 18.66 -7.03 15.11
C LYS A 132 17.93 -7.12 13.78
N GLU A 133 17.01 -8.07 13.65
CA GLU A 133 16.15 -8.20 12.47
C GLU A 133 15.37 -6.89 12.23
N LEU A 134 14.69 -6.39 13.26
CA LEU A 134 13.80 -5.26 13.14
C LEU A 134 14.53 -3.93 12.87
N ILE A 135 15.69 -3.71 13.49
CA ILE A 135 16.45 -2.48 13.24
C ILE A 135 16.95 -2.41 11.80
N ARG A 136 17.33 -3.55 11.22
CA ARG A 136 17.72 -3.65 9.80
C ARG A 136 16.53 -3.38 8.87
N LEU A 137 15.32 -3.86 9.22
CA LEU A 137 14.11 -3.64 8.43
C LEU A 137 13.74 -2.16 8.28
N VAL A 138 14.17 -1.32 9.21
CA VAL A 138 13.95 0.13 9.16
C VAL A 138 15.19 0.93 8.74
N ASP A 139 16.13 0.25 8.10
CA ASP A 139 17.34 0.85 7.52
C ASP A 139 18.17 1.65 8.56
N LEU A 140 18.30 1.11 9.77
CA LEU A 140 19.16 1.66 10.81
C LEU A 140 20.28 0.68 11.16
N PRO A 141 21.50 1.19 11.44
CA PRO A 141 22.64 0.36 11.84
C PRO A 141 22.38 -0.38 13.16
N GLU A 142 22.87 -1.61 13.28
CA GLU A 142 22.74 -2.40 14.52
C GLU A 142 23.33 -1.73 15.74
N GLU A 143 24.38 -0.93 15.59
CA GLU A 143 25.00 -0.16 16.67
C GLU A 143 24.03 0.81 17.35
N TYR A 144 22.91 1.17 16.69
CA TYR A 144 21.88 2.02 17.27
C TYR A 144 21.08 1.31 18.35
N LEU A 145 21.13 -0.02 18.41
CA LEU A 145 20.46 -0.79 19.47
C LEU A 145 20.90 -0.39 20.89
N ASP A 146 22.15 0.04 21.03
CA ASP A 146 22.72 0.44 22.33
C ASP A 146 22.54 1.94 22.63
N ARG A 147 22.01 2.73 21.69
CA ARG A 147 21.72 4.15 21.86
C ARG A 147 20.43 4.37 22.64
N TYR A 148 20.31 5.57 23.21
CA TYR A 148 19.09 6.05 23.85
C TYR A 148 18.26 6.88 22.86
N PRO A 149 16.93 7.01 23.05
CA PRO A 149 16.08 7.82 22.19
C PRO A 149 16.56 9.26 21.97
N SER A 150 17.15 9.89 22.99
CA SER A 150 17.69 11.25 22.91
C SER A 150 18.84 11.42 21.90
N GLU A 151 19.49 10.32 21.52
CA GLU A 151 20.58 10.30 20.55
C GLU A 151 20.10 10.10 19.10
N LEU A 152 18.78 10.02 18.90
CA LEU A 152 18.14 9.78 17.61
C LEU A 152 17.36 11.01 17.14
N SER A 153 17.30 11.21 15.80
CA SER A 153 16.38 12.17 15.20
C SER A 153 14.91 11.75 15.41
N GLY A 154 13.97 12.68 15.26
CA GLY A 154 12.54 12.39 15.37
C GLY A 154 12.07 11.29 14.39
N GLY A 155 12.55 11.32 13.15
CA GLY A 155 12.24 10.29 12.16
C GLY A 155 12.82 8.91 12.52
N GLN A 156 14.04 8.87 13.05
CA GLN A 156 14.65 7.63 13.54
C GLN A 156 13.88 7.06 14.74
N GLN A 157 13.49 7.92 15.70
CA GLN A 157 12.66 7.51 16.83
C GLN A 157 11.32 6.94 16.35
N GLN A 158 10.69 7.55 15.33
CA GLN A 158 9.43 7.06 14.78
C GLN A 158 9.59 5.68 14.12
N ARG A 159 10.69 5.44 13.41
CA ARG A 159 11.02 4.12 12.86
C ARG A 159 11.12 3.06 13.98
N ILE A 160 11.76 3.40 15.09
CA ILE A 160 11.83 2.50 16.26
C ILE A 160 10.44 2.26 16.86
N GLY A 161 9.59 3.28 16.94
CA GLY A 161 8.19 3.14 17.36
C GLY A 161 7.39 2.15 16.51
N VAL A 162 7.59 2.17 15.20
CA VAL A 162 6.95 1.24 14.27
C VAL A 162 7.43 -0.19 14.51
N VAL A 163 8.74 -0.44 14.57
CA VAL A 163 9.25 -1.82 14.77
C VAL A 163 8.98 -2.35 16.16
N ARG A 164 8.88 -1.49 17.18
CA ARG A 164 8.42 -1.91 18.50
C ARG A 164 7.02 -2.52 18.45
N ALA A 165 6.12 -1.95 17.65
CA ALA A 165 4.77 -2.49 17.45
C ALA A 165 4.73 -3.83 16.71
N LEU A 166 5.82 -4.21 16.02
CA LEU A 166 5.97 -5.47 15.29
C LEU A 166 6.76 -6.54 16.05
N ALA A 167 7.37 -6.17 17.19
CA ALA A 167 8.41 -6.98 17.82
C ALA A 167 7.92 -8.33 18.37
N ALA A 168 6.65 -8.42 18.77
CA ALA A 168 6.06 -9.67 19.25
C ALA A 168 5.28 -10.41 18.15
N GLU A 169 5.57 -10.11 16.88
CA GLU A 169 4.97 -10.78 15.72
C GLU A 169 3.45 -10.56 15.62
N GLN A 170 2.98 -9.43 16.10
CA GLN A 170 1.58 -9.05 16.06
C GLN A 170 1.03 -9.08 14.63
N ASP A 171 -0.21 -9.56 14.47
CA ASP A 171 -0.89 -9.63 13.17
C ASP A 171 -1.66 -8.36 12.83
N ILE A 172 -2.02 -7.58 13.85
CA ILE A 172 -2.70 -6.29 13.69
C ILE A 172 -1.83 -5.19 14.27
N ILE A 173 -1.63 -4.14 13.50
CA ILE A 173 -0.89 -2.93 13.90
C ILE A 173 -1.84 -1.74 13.80
N LEU A 174 -2.06 -1.09 14.92
CA LEU A 174 -2.85 0.15 15.01
C LEU A 174 -1.91 1.34 15.07
N MET A 175 -2.18 2.39 14.31
CA MET A 175 -1.37 3.60 14.28
C MET A 175 -2.26 4.84 14.41
N ASP A 176 -2.01 5.66 15.40
CA ASP A 176 -2.75 6.90 15.67
C ASP A 176 -1.94 8.10 15.18
N GLU A 177 -2.28 8.64 14.02
CA GLU A 177 -1.59 9.76 13.34
C GLU A 177 -0.05 9.62 13.29
N PRO A 178 0.48 8.50 12.77
CA PRO A 178 1.90 8.15 12.91
C PRO A 178 2.86 9.11 12.19
N PHE A 179 2.35 9.94 11.27
CA PHE A 179 3.16 10.82 10.41
C PHE A 179 2.99 12.31 10.75
N GLY A 180 2.11 12.66 11.71
CA GLY A 180 1.62 14.03 11.91
C GLY A 180 2.66 15.06 12.38
N ALA A 181 3.73 14.65 13.05
CA ALA A 181 4.73 15.55 13.64
C ALA A 181 6.06 15.61 12.87
N LEU A 182 6.08 15.12 11.61
CA LEU A 182 7.28 15.02 10.80
C LEU A 182 7.32 16.10 9.71
N ASP A 183 8.54 16.50 9.34
CA ASP A 183 8.77 17.30 8.15
C ASP A 183 8.39 16.53 6.88
N PRO A 184 8.08 17.18 5.74
CA PRO A 184 7.57 16.51 4.56
C PRO A 184 8.45 15.38 4.02
N ILE A 185 9.79 15.57 4.00
CA ILE A 185 10.73 14.56 3.47
C ILE A 185 10.79 13.34 4.38
N THR A 186 10.94 13.56 5.68
CA THR A 186 10.95 12.46 6.67
C THR A 186 9.63 11.72 6.69
N ARG A 187 8.51 12.44 6.57
CA ARG A 187 7.16 11.88 6.48
C ARG A 187 7.03 10.95 5.28
N ASP A 188 7.41 11.41 4.09
CA ASP A 188 7.33 10.62 2.86
C ASP A 188 8.18 9.35 2.95
N THR A 189 9.42 9.48 3.45
CA THR A 189 10.32 8.35 3.67
C THR A 189 9.75 7.32 4.65
N LEU A 190 9.13 7.78 5.75
CA LEU A 190 8.51 6.87 6.73
C LEU A 190 7.27 6.20 6.18
N GLN A 191 6.44 6.90 5.41
CA GLN A 191 5.28 6.33 4.73
C GLN A 191 5.69 5.21 3.79
N ASP A 192 6.71 5.41 2.97
CA ASP A 192 7.22 4.39 2.04
C ASP A 192 7.76 3.18 2.81
N LEU A 193 8.47 3.40 3.90
CA LEU A 193 8.98 2.35 4.77
C LEU A 193 7.84 1.53 5.40
N VAL A 194 6.82 2.19 5.95
CA VAL A 194 5.67 1.52 6.57
C VAL A 194 4.90 0.70 5.54
N LYS A 195 4.68 1.23 4.32
CA LYS A 195 4.05 0.48 3.23
C LYS A 195 4.86 -0.75 2.83
N LYS A 196 6.18 -0.60 2.69
CA LYS A 196 7.10 -1.70 2.41
C LYS A 196 7.03 -2.79 3.49
N LEU A 197 7.08 -2.40 4.77
CA LEU A 197 6.99 -3.33 5.90
C LEU A 197 5.66 -4.09 5.90
N GLN A 198 4.55 -3.39 5.69
CA GLN A 198 3.23 -4.01 5.64
C GLN A 198 3.14 -5.06 4.52
N GLN A 199 3.66 -4.75 3.33
CA GLN A 199 3.68 -5.68 2.20
C GLN A 199 4.59 -6.88 2.44
N GLN A 200 5.80 -6.66 2.97
CA GLN A 200 6.76 -7.73 3.23
C GLN A 200 6.31 -8.68 4.33
N LEU A 201 5.69 -8.16 5.37
CA LEU A 201 5.28 -8.94 6.54
C LEU A 201 3.86 -9.50 6.41
N GLY A 202 3.06 -9.01 5.45
CA GLY A 202 1.66 -9.44 5.25
C GLY A 202 0.76 -9.17 6.45
N LYS A 203 1.09 -8.17 7.28
CA LYS A 203 0.32 -7.81 8.48
C LYS A 203 -0.80 -6.84 8.14
N THR A 204 -1.83 -6.82 8.97
CA THR A 204 -2.96 -5.90 8.86
C THR A 204 -2.64 -4.60 9.57
N PHE A 205 -2.66 -3.48 8.85
CA PHE A 205 -2.38 -2.16 9.39
C PHE A 205 -3.65 -1.31 9.36
N ILE A 206 -3.97 -0.67 10.47
CA ILE A 206 -5.09 0.28 10.58
C ILE A 206 -4.53 1.58 11.15
N PHE A 207 -4.66 2.66 10.41
CA PHE A 207 -4.14 3.95 10.86
C PHE A 207 -5.20 5.05 10.79
N VAL A 208 -5.09 5.98 11.71
CA VAL A 208 -5.87 7.21 11.73
C VAL A 208 -5.05 8.33 11.13
N THR A 209 -5.63 9.08 10.23
CA THR A 209 -5.06 10.33 9.70
C THR A 209 -6.16 11.34 9.41
N HIS A 210 -5.79 12.60 9.32
CA HIS A 210 -6.65 13.67 8.78
C HIS A 210 -6.22 14.08 7.36
N ASP A 211 -5.16 13.47 6.83
CA ASP A 211 -4.60 13.76 5.52
C ASP A 211 -5.09 12.74 4.48
N MET A 212 -5.87 13.24 3.49
CA MET A 212 -6.39 12.39 2.41
C MET A 212 -5.27 11.85 1.51
N ASP A 213 -4.18 12.59 1.30
CA ASP A 213 -3.08 12.13 0.45
C ASP A 213 -2.35 10.96 1.10
N GLU A 214 -2.18 10.95 2.42
CA GLU A 214 -1.67 9.80 3.16
C GLU A 214 -2.57 8.57 2.99
N ALA A 215 -3.88 8.75 3.14
CA ALA A 215 -4.84 7.67 2.99
C ALA A 215 -4.83 7.09 1.57
N ILE A 216 -4.83 7.95 0.55
CA ILE A 216 -4.77 7.53 -0.86
C ILE A 216 -3.45 6.82 -1.17
N LYS A 217 -2.33 7.32 -0.64
CA LYS A 217 -1.00 6.74 -0.88
C LYS A 217 -0.84 5.36 -0.26
N LEU A 218 -1.34 5.16 0.96
CA LEU A 218 -1.03 3.98 1.77
C LEU A 218 -2.12 2.92 1.80
N ALA A 219 -3.39 3.33 1.87
CA ALA A 219 -4.48 2.43 2.19
C ALA A 219 -4.95 1.60 0.99
N ASP A 220 -5.32 0.35 1.28
CA ASP A 220 -6.05 -0.50 0.36
C ASP A 220 -7.55 -0.17 0.39
N LYS A 221 -8.08 0.19 1.58
CA LYS A 221 -9.43 0.74 1.77
C LYS A 221 -9.40 1.92 2.73
N ILE A 222 -10.30 2.86 2.52
CA ILE A 222 -10.44 4.08 3.33
C ILE A 222 -11.82 4.09 3.97
N CYS A 223 -11.86 4.27 5.28
CA CYS A 223 -13.07 4.48 6.07
C CYS A 223 -13.22 5.99 6.37
N ILE A 224 -14.14 6.64 5.68
CA ILE A 224 -14.41 8.07 5.88
C ILE A 224 -15.48 8.21 6.97
N MET A 225 -15.16 8.98 8.00
CA MET A 225 -16.03 9.19 9.16
C MET A 225 -16.37 10.66 9.36
N THR A 226 -17.60 10.91 9.73
CA THR A 226 -18.07 12.22 10.21
C THR A 226 -19.11 12.04 11.30
N ASN A 227 -19.06 12.88 12.33
CA ASN A 227 -20.01 12.82 13.47
C ASN A 227 -20.19 11.41 14.07
N GLY A 228 -19.11 10.64 14.14
CA GLY A 228 -19.13 9.28 14.69
C GLY A 228 -19.64 8.21 13.74
N GLN A 229 -20.09 8.56 12.54
CA GLN A 229 -20.64 7.62 11.56
C GLN A 229 -19.68 7.37 10.40
N VAL A 230 -19.71 6.14 9.88
CA VAL A 230 -19.02 5.79 8.63
C VAL A 230 -19.89 6.26 7.47
N VAL A 231 -19.35 7.18 6.68
CA VAL A 231 -20.02 7.73 5.49
C VAL A 231 -19.72 6.90 4.25
N GLN A 232 -18.48 6.45 4.13
CA GLN A 232 -18.06 5.58 3.03
C GLN A 232 -16.87 4.71 3.49
N TYR A 233 -16.91 3.43 3.09
CA TYR A 233 -15.81 2.48 3.29
C TYR A 233 -15.55 1.73 1.98
N ASP A 234 -14.50 2.10 1.28
CA ASP A 234 -14.21 1.58 -0.04
C ASP A 234 -12.72 1.74 -0.38
N THR A 235 -12.32 1.23 -1.56
CA THR A 235 -10.99 1.48 -2.11
C THR A 235 -10.80 2.96 -2.44
N PRO A 236 -9.56 3.49 -2.41
CA PRO A 236 -9.29 4.86 -2.82
C PRO A 236 -9.86 5.21 -4.19
N ASP A 237 -9.74 4.30 -5.16
CA ASP A 237 -10.23 4.52 -6.53
C ASP A 237 -11.75 4.67 -6.57
N ASN A 238 -12.49 3.82 -5.86
CA ASN A 238 -13.94 3.91 -5.82
C ASN A 238 -14.41 5.21 -5.14
N ILE A 239 -13.74 5.61 -4.06
CA ILE A 239 -14.05 6.87 -3.36
C ILE A 239 -13.84 8.08 -4.26
N LEU A 240 -12.74 8.10 -5.01
CA LEU A 240 -12.41 9.20 -5.92
C LEU A 240 -13.36 9.27 -7.14
N ARG A 241 -13.85 8.13 -7.61
CA ARG A 241 -14.78 8.04 -8.75
C ARG A 241 -16.24 8.27 -8.35
N SER A 242 -16.62 7.71 -7.23
CA SER A 242 -18.03 7.65 -6.77
C SER A 242 -18.11 8.02 -5.29
N PRO A 243 -17.83 9.27 -4.93
CA PRO A 243 -17.99 9.73 -3.57
C PRO A 243 -19.46 9.60 -3.14
N ALA A 244 -19.70 9.08 -1.92
CA ALA A 244 -21.01 8.71 -1.44
C ALA A 244 -21.99 9.89 -1.32
N ASN A 245 -21.47 11.09 -1.04
CA ASN A 245 -22.27 12.31 -0.89
C ASN A 245 -21.40 13.56 -1.06
N ASP A 246 -22.03 14.72 -0.97
CA ASP A 246 -21.36 16.02 -1.13
C ASP A 246 -20.31 16.27 -0.04
N PHE A 247 -20.55 15.79 1.19
CA PHE A 247 -19.54 15.87 2.25
C PHE A 247 -18.23 15.16 1.85
N VAL A 248 -18.35 13.95 1.29
CA VAL A 248 -17.16 13.18 0.83
C VAL A 248 -16.47 13.92 -0.32
N LYS A 249 -17.23 14.48 -1.28
CA LYS A 249 -16.67 15.27 -2.38
C LYS A 249 -15.88 16.47 -1.88
N ASP A 250 -16.45 17.22 -0.96
CA ASP A 250 -15.83 18.42 -0.39
C ASP A 250 -14.61 18.07 0.46
N PHE A 251 -14.72 16.99 1.23
CA PHE A 251 -13.64 16.50 2.08
C PHE A 251 -12.43 16.01 1.29
N ILE A 252 -12.66 15.33 0.17
CA ILE A 252 -11.59 14.89 -0.76
C ILE A 252 -10.96 16.09 -1.45
N GLY A 253 -11.76 17.08 -1.83
CA GLY A 253 -11.39 18.20 -2.67
C GLY A 253 -11.55 17.89 -4.16
N GLN A 254 -12.06 18.85 -4.90
CA GLN A 254 -12.43 18.69 -6.32
C GLN A 254 -11.26 18.22 -7.19
N ASN A 255 -10.07 18.70 -6.92
CA ASN A 255 -8.85 18.39 -7.68
C ASN A 255 -8.41 16.92 -7.60
N ARG A 256 -8.92 16.16 -6.63
CA ARG A 256 -8.59 14.74 -6.45
C ARG A 256 -9.66 13.81 -7.01
N LEU A 257 -10.84 14.33 -7.35
CA LEU A 257 -11.92 13.54 -7.91
C LEU A 257 -11.55 13.08 -9.32
N ILE A 258 -11.69 11.79 -9.56
CA ILE A 258 -11.56 11.22 -10.88
C ILE A 258 -12.92 11.41 -11.56
N GLN A 259 -13.01 12.36 -12.48
CA GLN A 259 -14.21 12.54 -13.28
C GLN A 259 -14.39 11.34 -14.21
N ASP A 260 -15.59 10.78 -14.25
CA ASP A 260 -15.95 9.77 -15.24
C ASP A 260 -15.96 10.43 -16.64
N ARG A 261 -14.89 10.17 -17.39
CA ARG A 261 -14.85 10.58 -18.80
C ARG A 261 -15.50 9.50 -19.65
N PRO A 262 -16.24 9.89 -20.69
CA PRO A 262 -16.89 8.94 -21.59
C PRO A 262 -15.92 8.06 -22.41
N ASN A 263 -14.63 8.33 -22.38
CA ASN A 263 -13.59 7.53 -23.04
C ASN A 263 -12.86 6.62 -22.05
N ILE A 264 -13.51 5.54 -21.65
CA ILE A 264 -12.83 4.47 -20.89
C ILE A 264 -11.88 3.76 -21.85
N ARG A 265 -10.60 4.14 -21.82
CA ARG A 265 -9.56 3.37 -22.49
C ARG A 265 -9.36 2.06 -21.74
N THR A 266 -9.31 0.97 -22.46
CA THR A 266 -8.94 -0.34 -21.93
C THR A 266 -7.44 -0.54 -22.05
N VAL A 267 -6.91 -1.54 -21.36
CA VAL A 267 -5.50 -1.95 -21.49
C VAL A 267 -5.13 -2.26 -22.95
N LYS A 268 -6.11 -2.72 -23.75
CA LYS A 268 -5.95 -2.96 -25.19
C LYS A 268 -5.47 -1.73 -25.95
N ASP A 269 -5.92 -0.54 -25.57
CA ASP A 269 -5.59 0.72 -26.28
C ASP A 269 -4.15 1.19 -26.01
N ALA A 270 -3.53 0.68 -24.96
CA ALA A 270 -2.17 1.05 -24.51
C ALA A 270 -1.13 -0.04 -24.78
N MET A 271 -1.54 -1.26 -25.09
CA MET A 271 -0.61 -2.37 -25.22
C MET A 271 0.19 -2.32 -26.51
N ILE A 272 1.44 -2.79 -26.43
CA ILE A 272 2.32 -3.03 -27.55
C ILE A 272 2.57 -4.54 -27.71
N LYS A 273 3.19 -4.92 -28.83
CA LYS A 273 3.52 -6.33 -29.06
C LYS A 273 4.66 -6.76 -28.11
N PRO A 274 4.48 -7.86 -27.35
CA PRO A 274 5.51 -8.37 -26.48
C PRO A 274 6.62 -9.07 -27.26
N VAL A 275 7.81 -9.10 -26.70
CA VAL A 275 8.91 -9.95 -27.20
C VAL A 275 8.87 -11.27 -26.44
N THR A 276 8.77 -12.37 -27.17
CA THR A 276 8.56 -13.70 -26.58
C THR A 276 9.64 -14.69 -27.02
N VAL A 277 9.84 -15.70 -26.18
CA VAL A 277 10.61 -16.90 -26.49
C VAL A 277 9.81 -18.13 -26.05
N HIS A 278 9.81 -19.18 -26.86
CA HIS A 278 9.17 -20.44 -26.48
C HIS A 278 10.00 -21.16 -25.41
N VAL A 279 9.32 -21.81 -24.47
CA VAL A 279 9.95 -22.47 -23.30
C VAL A 279 10.96 -23.56 -23.68
N ASP A 280 10.83 -24.18 -24.85
CA ASP A 280 11.74 -25.21 -25.37
C ASP A 280 13.02 -24.63 -26.01
N ARG A 281 13.15 -23.34 -26.10
CA ARG A 281 14.35 -22.68 -26.63
C ARG A 281 15.43 -22.55 -25.56
N SER A 282 16.67 -22.31 -26.00
CA SER A 282 17.82 -22.12 -25.12
C SER A 282 17.90 -20.68 -24.59
N LEU A 283 18.67 -20.49 -23.50
CA LEU A 283 19.01 -19.15 -23.00
C LEU A 283 19.76 -18.32 -24.05
N ASN A 284 20.59 -18.96 -24.89
CA ASN A 284 21.29 -18.27 -25.97
C ASN A 284 20.32 -17.76 -27.05
N ASP A 285 19.27 -18.49 -27.35
CA ASP A 285 18.20 -18.03 -28.27
C ASP A 285 17.51 -16.80 -27.68
N ALA A 286 17.19 -16.82 -26.38
CA ALA A 286 16.61 -15.67 -25.69
C ALA A 286 17.52 -14.44 -25.78
N VAL A 287 18.82 -14.57 -25.53
CA VAL A 287 19.81 -13.48 -25.66
C VAL A 287 19.84 -12.91 -27.07
N ASN A 288 19.83 -13.77 -28.10
CA ASN A 288 19.86 -13.32 -29.49
C ASN A 288 18.60 -12.52 -29.86
N ILE A 289 17.41 -13.00 -29.42
CA ILE A 289 16.14 -12.29 -29.62
C ILE A 289 16.15 -10.95 -28.90
N MET A 290 16.59 -10.92 -27.62
CA MET A 290 16.66 -9.67 -26.85
C MET A 290 17.59 -8.64 -27.49
N ARG A 291 18.74 -9.08 -28.01
CA ARG A 291 19.70 -8.23 -28.71
C ARG A 291 19.12 -7.67 -30.00
N GLU A 292 18.49 -8.53 -30.81
CA GLU A 292 17.87 -8.12 -32.07
C GLU A 292 16.74 -7.11 -31.84
N LYS A 293 15.89 -7.37 -30.85
CA LYS A 293 14.74 -6.53 -30.53
C LYS A 293 15.07 -5.34 -29.60
N ARG A 294 16.29 -5.27 -29.07
CA ARG A 294 16.78 -4.23 -28.15
C ARG A 294 15.90 -4.07 -26.90
N VAL A 295 15.58 -5.20 -26.28
CA VAL A 295 14.79 -5.26 -25.04
C VAL A 295 15.62 -5.81 -23.89
N ASP A 296 15.28 -5.42 -22.68
CA ASP A 296 15.90 -5.88 -21.43
C ASP A 296 15.10 -7.00 -20.74
N THR A 297 13.92 -7.30 -21.24
CA THR A 297 13.01 -8.31 -20.70
C THR A 297 12.38 -9.09 -21.86
N ILE A 298 12.31 -10.43 -21.72
CA ILE A 298 11.65 -11.31 -22.67
C ILE A 298 10.65 -12.22 -21.93
N PHE A 299 9.47 -12.42 -22.53
CA PHE A 299 8.45 -13.26 -21.92
C PHE A 299 8.54 -14.69 -22.46
N VAL A 300 8.43 -15.65 -21.54
CA VAL A 300 8.48 -17.07 -21.86
C VAL A 300 7.06 -17.57 -22.07
N VAL A 301 6.81 -18.14 -23.22
CA VAL A 301 5.51 -18.70 -23.59
C VAL A 301 5.63 -20.20 -23.87
N GLY A 302 4.55 -20.90 -23.58
CA GLY A 302 4.37 -22.30 -23.95
C GLY A 302 3.48 -22.45 -25.18
N ASN A 303 2.88 -23.63 -25.33
CA ASN A 303 1.90 -23.90 -26.38
C ASN A 303 0.73 -22.91 -26.28
N ASP A 304 0.15 -22.55 -27.43
CA ASP A 304 -0.97 -21.61 -27.55
C ASP A 304 -0.68 -20.22 -26.94
N GLU A 305 0.60 -19.79 -26.99
CA GLU A 305 1.06 -18.50 -26.44
C GLU A 305 0.74 -18.30 -24.93
N HIS A 306 0.62 -19.40 -24.19
CA HIS A 306 0.40 -19.33 -22.75
C HIS A 306 1.60 -18.72 -22.06
N LEU A 307 1.39 -17.66 -21.27
CA LEU A 307 2.42 -16.99 -20.49
C LEU A 307 2.88 -17.87 -19.33
N LEU A 308 4.12 -18.31 -19.35
CA LEU A 308 4.74 -19.16 -18.31
C LEU A 308 5.62 -18.37 -17.35
N GLY A 309 6.28 -17.33 -17.83
CA GLY A 309 7.22 -16.55 -17.03
C GLY A 309 7.90 -15.44 -17.84
N TYR A 310 8.97 -14.91 -17.29
CA TYR A 310 9.82 -13.92 -17.97
C TYR A 310 11.29 -14.11 -17.57
N LEU A 311 12.15 -13.50 -18.35
CA LEU A 311 13.59 -13.41 -18.09
C LEU A 311 14.03 -11.96 -18.29
N ASP A 312 14.84 -11.46 -17.39
CA ASP A 312 15.61 -10.24 -17.60
C ASP A 312 17.09 -10.56 -17.90
N ILE A 313 17.88 -9.51 -18.11
CA ILE A 313 19.31 -9.65 -18.42
C ILE A 313 20.06 -10.31 -17.26
N GLU A 314 19.66 -10.04 -16.01
CA GLU A 314 20.32 -10.57 -14.82
C GLU A 314 20.03 -12.06 -14.66
N ASP A 315 18.77 -12.47 -14.84
CA ASP A 315 18.36 -13.87 -14.81
C ASP A 315 19.14 -14.70 -15.84
N ILE A 316 19.25 -14.19 -17.07
CA ILE A 316 19.96 -14.87 -18.16
C ILE A 316 21.46 -14.99 -17.84
N ASN A 317 22.08 -13.93 -17.35
CA ASN A 317 23.47 -13.96 -16.94
C ASN A 317 23.74 -15.02 -15.87
N GLU A 318 22.87 -15.10 -14.87
CA GLU A 318 22.98 -16.09 -13.81
C GLU A 318 22.76 -17.51 -14.35
N GLY A 319 21.74 -17.70 -15.19
CA GLY A 319 21.44 -18.99 -15.82
C GLY A 319 22.60 -19.51 -16.68
N LEU A 320 23.20 -18.64 -17.50
CA LEU A 320 24.35 -19.00 -18.33
C LEU A 320 25.60 -19.34 -17.50
N ARG A 321 25.88 -18.62 -16.42
CA ARG A 321 26.99 -18.93 -15.50
C ARG A 321 26.86 -20.29 -14.85
N HIS A 322 25.65 -20.70 -14.54
CA HIS A 322 25.35 -21.96 -13.85
C HIS A 322 24.91 -23.09 -14.79
N HIS A 323 25.01 -22.89 -16.09
CA HIS A 323 24.59 -23.87 -17.12
C HIS A 323 23.16 -24.38 -16.94
N LYS A 324 22.25 -23.49 -16.50
CA LYS A 324 20.83 -23.79 -16.33
C LYS A 324 20.09 -23.73 -17.67
N GLU A 325 18.99 -24.45 -17.74
CA GLU A 325 18.06 -24.33 -18.87
C GLU A 325 17.15 -23.12 -18.72
N LEU A 326 16.50 -22.70 -19.81
CA LEU A 326 15.59 -21.55 -19.83
C LEU A 326 14.47 -21.72 -18.81
N ILE A 327 13.85 -22.91 -18.77
CA ILE A 327 12.73 -23.25 -17.89
C ILE A 327 13.08 -23.15 -16.38
N ASP A 328 14.35 -23.43 -16.05
CA ASP A 328 14.85 -23.39 -14.67
C ASP A 328 15.34 -22.01 -14.25
N THR A 329 15.50 -21.12 -15.22
CA THR A 329 16.02 -19.75 -15.03
C THR A 329 14.89 -18.72 -14.98
N MET A 330 13.77 -18.97 -15.67
CA MET A 330 12.69 -18.00 -15.78
C MET A 330 12.01 -17.70 -14.43
N GLN A 331 11.66 -16.45 -14.24
CA GLN A 331 10.82 -15.99 -13.14
C GLN A 331 9.34 -16.32 -13.45
N ARG A 332 8.67 -16.94 -12.47
CA ARG A 332 7.27 -17.40 -12.62
C ARG A 332 6.27 -16.49 -11.92
N ASP A 333 6.71 -15.75 -10.94
CA ASP A 333 5.87 -14.76 -10.24
C ASP A 333 5.81 -13.48 -11.06
N ILE A 334 4.75 -13.38 -11.87
CA ILE A 334 4.60 -12.31 -12.83
C ILE A 334 3.27 -11.57 -12.60
N TYR A 335 3.36 -10.29 -12.32
CA TYR A 335 2.18 -9.43 -12.31
C TYR A 335 1.68 -9.24 -13.72
N ARG A 336 0.42 -9.56 -13.99
CA ARG A 336 -0.23 -9.48 -15.30
C ARG A 336 -1.57 -8.77 -15.20
N VAL A 337 -2.00 -8.17 -16.30
CA VAL A 337 -3.30 -7.51 -16.42
C VAL A 337 -4.11 -8.13 -17.53
N ARG A 338 -5.43 -8.12 -17.39
CA ARG A 338 -6.33 -8.64 -18.41
C ARG A 338 -6.60 -7.58 -19.48
N ILE A 339 -6.81 -8.02 -20.70
CA ILE A 339 -7.07 -7.13 -21.85
C ILE A 339 -8.33 -6.28 -21.68
N ASP A 340 -9.32 -6.79 -20.96
CA ASP A 340 -10.60 -6.13 -20.67
C ASP A 340 -10.55 -5.21 -19.42
N SER A 341 -9.42 -5.17 -18.74
CA SER A 341 -9.23 -4.29 -17.56
C SER A 341 -9.25 -2.83 -17.97
N LYS A 342 -9.84 -1.98 -17.11
CA LYS A 342 -9.77 -0.53 -17.28
C LYS A 342 -8.32 -0.08 -17.16
N LEU A 343 -7.86 0.73 -18.12
CA LEU A 343 -6.49 1.22 -18.17
C LEU A 343 -6.09 1.94 -16.90
N GLN A 344 -6.96 2.80 -16.37
CA GLN A 344 -6.69 3.61 -15.17
C GLN A 344 -6.43 2.75 -13.93
N ASP A 345 -7.16 1.66 -13.73
CA ASP A 345 -6.98 0.75 -12.59
C ASP A 345 -5.63 0.02 -12.69
N SER A 346 -5.26 -0.37 -13.91
CA SER A 346 -3.97 -1.01 -14.21
C SER A 346 -2.79 -0.06 -14.05
N VAL A 347 -2.89 1.19 -14.55
CA VAL A 347 -1.86 2.23 -14.44
C VAL A 347 -1.47 2.44 -12.99
N ARG A 348 -2.44 2.67 -12.12
CA ARG A 348 -2.17 2.94 -10.71
C ARG A 348 -1.44 1.79 -10.02
N THR A 349 -1.86 0.56 -10.28
CA THR A 349 -1.22 -0.63 -9.71
C THR A 349 0.20 -0.82 -10.25
N ILE A 350 0.40 -0.59 -11.55
CA ILE A 350 1.72 -0.70 -12.21
C ILE A 350 2.68 0.33 -11.63
N LEU A 351 2.25 1.59 -11.49
CA LEU A 351 3.07 2.65 -10.93
C LEU A 351 3.41 2.40 -9.46
N LYS A 352 2.44 1.94 -8.66
CA LYS A 352 2.66 1.60 -7.24
C LYS A 352 3.63 0.43 -7.05
N ARG A 353 3.55 -0.60 -7.90
CA ARG A 353 4.41 -1.79 -7.81
C ARG A 353 5.80 -1.59 -8.41
N ASN A 354 6.05 -0.43 -9.02
CA ASN A 354 7.31 -0.11 -9.72
C ASN A 354 7.71 -1.16 -10.78
N VAL A 355 6.73 -1.82 -11.38
CA VAL A 355 6.94 -2.82 -12.43
C VAL A 355 7.19 -2.09 -13.75
N ARG A 356 8.24 -2.47 -14.49
CA ARG A 356 8.60 -1.82 -15.75
C ARG A 356 7.79 -2.32 -16.94
N ASN A 357 7.57 -3.63 -16.99
CA ASN A 357 6.95 -4.36 -18.09
C ASN A 357 5.84 -5.25 -17.56
N VAL A 358 4.60 -5.04 -17.99
CA VAL A 358 3.45 -5.78 -17.51
C VAL A 358 2.79 -6.49 -18.68
N PRO A 359 2.82 -7.84 -18.71
CA PRO A 359 2.14 -8.62 -19.74
C PRO A 359 0.63 -8.47 -19.64
N VAL A 360 0.01 -8.34 -20.81
CA VAL A 360 -1.44 -8.32 -20.99
C VAL A 360 -1.89 -9.70 -21.46
N VAL A 361 -2.83 -10.28 -20.73
CA VAL A 361 -3.36 -11.61 -21.00
C VAL A 361 -4.84 -11.56 -21.38
N ASP A 362 -5.33 -12.66 -21.93
CA ASP A 362 -6.74 -12.85 -22.24
C ASP A 362 -7.63 -12.85 -20.96
N SER A 363 -8.94 -12.93 -21.18
CA SER A 363 -9.92 -12.96 -20.10
C SER A 363 -9.78 -14.18 -19.18
N ASP A 364 -9.21 -15.26 -19.69
CA ASP A 364 -8.94 -16.49 -18.92
C ASP A 364 -7.61 -16.44 -18.15
N ASN A 365 -6.89 -15.32 -18.27
CA ASN A 365 -5.61 -15.06 -17.58
C ASN A 365 -4.48 -16.03 -17.96
N LYS A 366 -4.47 -16.49 -19.21
CA LYS A 366 -3.53 -17.51 -19.72
C LYS A 366 -2.69 -17.03 -20.90
N THR A 367 -3.34 -16.60 -21.98
CA THR A 367 -2.69 -16.30 -23.25
C THR A 367 -2.09 -14.89 -23.24
N LEU A 368 -0.83 -14.76 -23.60
CA LEU A 368 -0.16 -13.46 -23.72
C LEU A 368 -0.61 -12.73 -24.99
N LEU A 369 -1.28 -11.61 -24.85
CA LEU A 369 -1.82 -10.81 -25.95
C LEU A 369 -1.04 -9.54 -26.22
N GLY A 370 -0.39 -8.99 -25.20
CA GLY A 370 0.28 -7.72 -25.31
C GLY A 370 1.22 -7.43 -24.16
N LEU A 371 1.79 -6.25 -24.18
CA LEU A 371 2.68 -5.71 -23.16
C LEU A 371 2.33 -4.25 -22.91
N VAL A 372 2.21 -3.87 -21.65
CA VAL A 372 2.16 -2.47 -21.23
C VAL A 372 3.46 -2.14 -20.53
N THR A 373 4.16 -1.12 -21.03
CA THR A 373 5.38 -0.62 -20.43
C THR A 373 5.12 0.63 -19.59
N ARG A 374 5.98 0.88 -18.60
CA ARG A 374 5.91 2.12 -17.84
C ARG A 374 6.01 3.37 -18.73
N ALA A 375 6.83 3.32 -19.79
CA ALA A 375 6.96 4.42 -20.74
C ALA A 375 5.64 4.73 -21.45
N ASN A 376 4.96 3.70 -21.97
CA ASN A 376 3.65 3.86 -22.61
C ASN A 376 2.58 4.43 -21.68
N LEU A 377 2.67 4.10 -20.38
CA LEU A 377 1.72 4.62 -19.40
C LEU A 377 1.99 6.08 -19.05
N VAL A 378 3.25 6.49 -19.02
CA VAL A 378 3.61 7.90 -18.78
C VAL A 378 3.03 8.78 -19.89
N ASP A 379 3.16 8.38 -21.16
CA ASP A 379 2.58 9.10 -22.29
C ASP A 379 1.05 9.22 -22.15
N ILE A 380 0.36 8.15 -21.80
CA ILE A 380 -1.09 8.13 -21.63
C ILE A 380 -1.55 8.98 -20.44
N VAL A 381 -0.82 8.92 -19.33
CA VAL A 381 -1.10 9.76 -18.16
C VAL A 381 -0.83 11.23 -18.50
N TYR A 382 0.25 11.48 -19.23
CA TYR A 382 0.62 12.83 -19.67
C TYR A 382 -0.48 13.41 -20.58
N ASP A 383 -0.88 12.68 -21.61
CA ASP A 383 -1.97 13.07 -22.54
C ASP A 383 -3.31 13.28 -21.80
N SER A 384 -3.59 12.49 -20.76
CA SER A 384 -4.85 12.62 -20.02
C SER A 384 -4.83 13.76 -18.99
N ILE A 385 -3.67 14.14 -18.46
CA ILE A 385 -3.54 15.20 -17.46
C ILE A 385 -3.22 16.55 -18.10
N TRP A 386 -2.36 16.58 -19.14
CA TRP A 386 -1.84 17.81 -19.74
C TRP A 386 -2.55 18.20 -21.04
N GLY A 387 -3.11 17.22 -21.78
CA GLY A 387 -3.92 17.49 -22.98
C GLY A 387 -5.19 18.31 -22.72
N GLU A 388 -5.62 18.42 -21.45
CA GLU A 388 -6.75 19.28 -21.04
C GLU A 388 -6.33 20.70 -20.68
N LEU A 389 -5.11 20.89 -20.17
CA LEU A 389 -4.60 22.23 -19.92
C LEU A 389 -4.37 23.00 -21.22
N GLU A 390 -4.10 22.31 -22.34
CA GLU A 390 -4.01 22.91 -23.66
C GLU A 390 -5.40 23.20 -24.28
N SER A 391 -6.42 22.41 -24.01
CA SER A 391 -7.79 22.66 -24.48
C SER A 391 -8.46 23.83 -23.76
N ASP A 392 -8.23 23.98 -22.46
CA ASP A 392 -8.77 25.12 -21.69
C ASP A 392 -8.05 26.44 -21.98
N ASN A 393 -6.79 26.40 -22.46
CA ASN A 393 -6.08 27.59 -22.91
C ASN A 393 -6.45 28.05 -24.31
N ASN A 394 -7.00 27.18 -25.16
CA ASN A 394 -7.43 27.60 -26.50
C ASN A 394 -8.82 28.27 -26.53
N ASP A 395 -9.67 28.05 -25.53
CA ASP A 395 -10.97 28.73 -25.44
C ASP A 395 -10.90 30.15 -24.82
N ASN A 396 -9.76 30.53 -24.26
CA ASN A 396 -9.56 31.86 -23.64
C ASN A 396 -8.74 32.85 -24.49
N HIS A 397 -8.39 32.51 -25.73
CA HIS A 397 -7.61 33.43 -26.62
C HIS A 397 -8.40 34.05 -27.77
N SER A 398 -9.73 34.23 -27.60
CA SER A 398 -10.50 35.17 -28.48
C SER A 398 -10.78 36.49 -27.78
N GLY A 399 -9.76 37.30 -27.59
CA GLY A 399 -9.98 38.62 -26.98
C GLY A 399 -8.70 39.38 -26.65
N ILE A 400 -7.67 39.30 -27.46
CA ILE A 400 -6.54 40.23 -27.36
C ILE A 400 -6.63 41.26 -28.47
N VAL A 401 -7.06 42.47 -28.12
CA VAL A 401 -6.95 43.69 -28.93
C VAL A 401 -5.48 44.10 -28.90
N GLU A 402 -4.85 44.17 -30.08
CA GLU A 402 -3.52 44.70 -30.23
C GLU A 402 -3.50 46.20 -29.84
N PRO A 403 -2.52 46.71 -29.10
CA PRO A 403 -2.35 48.13 -28.86
C PRO A 403 -1.70 48.77 -30.10
N GLU A 404 -2.37 49.79 -30.62
CA GLU A 404 -1.87 50.66 -31.70
C GLU A 404 -0.50 51.23 -31.37
N SER A 405 0.42 51.12 -32.34
CA SER A 405 1.73 51.74 -32.33
C SER A 405 1.58 53.27 -32.55
N THR A 406 1.72 54.08 -31.52
CA THR A 406 1.95 55.49 -31.65
C THR A 406 3.42 55.79 -31.96
N GLY A 407 3.67 56.26 -33.18
CA GLY A 407 4.95 56.76 -33.59
C GLY A 407 5.33 57.99 -32.80
N VAL A 408 6.57 58.02 -32.35
CA VAL A 408 7.22 59.26 -31.88
C VAL A 408 8.38 59.62 -32.84
N GLU A 409 8.18 60.66 -33.63
CA GLU A 409 9.27 61.36 -34.34
C GLU A 409 10.12 62.07 -33.32
N THR A 410 11.41 61.93 -33.46
CA THR A 410 12.42 62.77 -32.80
C THR A 410 12.93 63.87 -33.77
N PRO A 411 13.18 65.09 -33.31
CA PRO A 411 14.04 66.00 -34.04
C PRO A 411 15.52 65.76 -33.79
#